data_0af8f6ab25f843ab6531f68d71909cbf
#
_entry.id   0af8f6ab25f843ab6531f68d71909cbf
#
_cell.length_a   1.000
_cell.length_b   1.000
_cell.length_c   1.000
_cell.angle_alpha   90.00
_cell.angle_beta   90.00
_cell.angle_gamma   90.00
#
_symmetry.space_group_name_H-M   'P 1'
#
loop_
_entity.id
_entity.type
_entity.pdbx_description
1 polymer ?
#
loop_
_entity_poly.entity_id
_entity_poly.type
_entity_poly.pdbx_seq_one_letter_code
_entity_poly.pdbx_strand_id
1 'polypeptide(L)'
;MKHVTELTDKQVSEYKEQGWIVLPSVFSRKEINVLEKTSYDVLKRPGPEVAREADGTPHVCWGMHLFDERFKILTQHPKLLRPVEQLLESKVFVHQSRINIKQRNGSVVEWHQDFGTYHRVDGIPEARGIMIGIFSR
;
A
#
# COMPACT_ATOMS: atom_id res chain seq x y z
N MET A 1 16.43 18.24 -7.18
CA MET A 1 15.67 17.25 -7.98
C MET A 1 14.20 17.61 -7.93
N LYS A 2 13.55 17.83 -9.06
CA LYS A 2 12.09 18.02 -9.11
C LYS A 2 11.47 16.69 -8.67
N HIS A 3 10.76 16.66 -7.57
CA HIS A 3 9.97 15.50 -7.18
C HIS A 3 8.85 15.35 -8.22
N VAL A 4 8.96 14.34 -9.06
CA VAL A 4 7.93 13.99 -10.03
C VAL A 4 6.73 13.51 -9.23
N THR A 5 5.69 14.34 -9.18
CA THR A 5 4.41 14.01 -8.52
C THR A 5 3.35 13.55 -9.52
N GLU A 6 3.68 13.52 -10.81
CA GLU A 6 2.79 13.10 -11.89
C GLU A 6 3.49 12.09 -12.78
N LEU A 7 2.71 11.16 -13.31
CA LEU A 7 3.19 10.20 -14.32
C LEU A 7 3.34 10.88 -15.67
N THR A 8 4.35 10.48 -16.41
CA THR A 8 4.47 10.86 -17.84
C THR A 8 3.40 10.15 -18.66
N ASP A 9 3.08 10.68 -19.84
CA ASP A 9 2.14 10.05 -20.77
C ASP A 9 2.54 8.62 -21.11
N LYS A 10 3.86 8.36 -21.23
CA LYS A 10 4.39 7.01 -21.43
C LYS A 10 4.05 6.07 -20.27
N GLN A 11 4.23 6.51 -19.03
CA GLN A 11 3.90 5.70 -17.83
C GLN A 11 2.40 5.45 -17.71
N VAL A 12 1.58 6.45 -18.05
CA VAL A 12 0.11 6.29 -18.10
C VAL A 12 -0.29 5.27 -19.16
N SER A 13 0.30 5.34 -20.37
CA SER A 13 0.04 4.37 -21.43
C SER A 13 0.48 2.97 -21.04
N GLU A 14 1.67 2.82 -20.47
CA GLU A 14 2.21 1.55 -19.97
C GLU A 14 1.31 0.92 -18.92
N TYR A 15 0.82 1.73 -17.95
CA TYR A 15 -0.13 1.25 -16.96
C TYR A 15 -1.46 0.79 -17.59
N LYS A 16 -1.99 1.55 -18.54
CA LYS A 16 -3.26 1.19 -19.23
C LYS A 16 -3.13 -0.10 -20.05
N GLU A 17 -1.96 -0.36 -20.62
CA GLU A 17 -1.70 -1.53 -21.44
C GLU A 17 -1.49 -2.80 -20.60
N GLN A 18 -0.66 -2.75 -19.56
CA GLN A 18 -0.25 -3.94 -18.81
C GLN A 18 -0.89 -4.06 -17.42
N GLY A 19 -1.59 -3.03 -16.92
CA GLY A 19 -2.28 -3.02 -15.63
C GLY A 19 -1.39 -2.71 -14.42
N TRP A 20 -0.11 -2.43 -14.61
CA TRP A 20 0.83 -2.10 -13.53
C TRP A 20 2.00 -1.25 -14.04
N ILE A 21 2.66 -0.52 -13.15
CA ILE A 21 3.95 0.15 -13.42
C ILE A 21 4.83 0.10 -12.18
N VAL A 22 6.13 0.17 -12.37
CA VAL A 22 7.10 0.34 -11.29
C VAL A 22 7.71 1.73 -11.35
N LEU A 23 7.66 2.45 -10.24
CA LEU A 23 8.25 3.77 -10.10
C LEU A 23 9.47 3.68 -9.17
N PRO A 24 10.69 3.62 -9.71
CA PRO A 24 11.88 3.48 -8.87
C PRO A 24 12.20 4.79 -8.13
N SER A 25 12.74 4.65 -6.92
CA SER A 25 13.29 5.76 -6.13
C SER A 25 12.32 6.91 -5.84
N VAL A 26 11.02 6.61 -5.68
CA VAL A 26 9.98 7.60 -5.32
C VAL A 26 10.29 8.24 -3.97
N PHE A 27 10.74 7.45 -3.02
CA PHE A 27 11.14 7.88 -1.69
C PHE A 27 12.65 7.85 -1.51
N SER A 28 13.18 8.83 -0.79
CA SER A 28 14.57 8.86 -0.38
C SER A 28 14.87 7.75 0.64
N ARG A 29 16.15 7.39 0.78
CA ARG A 29 16.56 6.41 1.80
C ARG A 29 16.15 6.85 3.23
N LYS A 30 16.16 8.14 3.54
CA LYS A 30 15.71 8.66 4.84
C LYS A 30 14.23 8.41 5.06
N GLU A 31 13.38 8.67 4.05
CA GLU A 31 11.94 8.41 4.11
C GLU A 31 11.67 6.91 4.28
N ILE A 32 12.35 6.06 3.51
CA ILE A 32 12.23 4.59 3.62
C ILE A 32 12.65 4.11 5.01
N ASN A 33 13.76 4.58 5.57
CA ASN A 33 14.21 4.18 6.91
C ASN A 33 13.16 4.54 7.98
N VAL A 34 12.48 5.69 7.85
CA VAL A 34 11.37 6.06 8.75
C VAL A 34 10.20 5.09 8.60
N LEU A 35 9.82 4.76 7.37
CA LEU A 35 8.73 3.82 7.10
C LEU A 35 9.04 2.42 7.62
N GLU A 36 10.25 1.91 7.38
CA GLU A 36 10.69 0.61 7.89
C GLU A 36 10.63 0.56 9.42
N LYS A 37 11.25 1.53 10.10
CA LYS A 37 11.21 1.60 11.56
C LYS A 37 9.79 1.65 12.08
N THR A 38 8.94 2.51 11.48
CA THR A 38 7.54 2.63 11.88
C THR A 38 6.78 1.33 11.65
N SER A 39 7.04 0.63 10.55
CA SER A 39 6.42 -0.67 10.26
C SER A 39 6.73 -1.69 11.35
N TYR A 40 8.00 -1.80 11.77
CA TYR A 40 8.36 -2.68 12.88
C TYR A 40 7.74 -2.26 14.22
N ASP A 41 7.58 -0.96 14.47
CA ASP A 41 6.97 -0.47 15.72
C ASP A 41 5.46 -0.79 15.77
N VAL A 42 4.72 -0.60 14.68
CA VAL A 42 3.28 -0.91 14.66
C VAL A 42 3.01 -2.43 14.74
N LEU A 43 3.90 -3.26 14.20
CA LEU A 43 3.78 -4.72 14.28
C LEU A 43 3.98 -5.30 15.68
N LYS A 44 4.54 -4.52 16.62
CA LYS A 44 4.64 -4.90 18.03
C LYS A 44 3.34 -4.72 18.81
N ARG A 45 2.34 -4.02 18.24
CA ARG A 45 1.06 -3.77 18.92
C ARG A 45 0.35 -5.09 19.27
N PRO A 46 -0.25 -5.18 20.46
CA PRO A 46 -0.91 -6.41 20.91
C PRO A 46 -2.35 -6.56 20.39
N GLY A 47 -2.86 -5.54 19.67
CA GLY A 47 -4.26 -5.48 19.26
C GLY A 47 -4.61 -6.38 18.06
N PRO A 48 -5.90 -6.50 17.76
CA PRO A 48 -6.41 -7.34 16.67
C PRO A 48 -6.01 -6.84 15.27
N GLU A 49 -5.53 -5.60 15.17
CA GLU A 49 -4.99 -5.04 13.93
C GLU A 49 -3.73 -5.74 13.44
N VAL A 50 -3.05 -6.53 14.31
CA VAL A 50 -1.85 -7.29 13.95
C VAL A 50 -2.15 -8.78 13.98
N ALA A 51 -2.23 -9.39 12.79
CA ALA A 51 -2.28 -10.84 12.69
C ALA A 51 -0.90 -11.45 12.93
N ARG A 52 -0.91 -12.61 13.57
CA ARG A 52 0.30 -13.35 13.93
C ARG A 52 0.23 -14.78 13.47
N GLU A 53 1.38 -15.34 13.17
CA GLU A 53 1.55 -16.77 12.96
C GLU A 53 1.32 -17.54 14.25
N ALA A 54 1.22 -18.87 14.17
CA ALA A 54 1.00 -19.73 15.33
C ALA A 54 2.10 -19.62 16.42
N ASP A 55 3.31 -19.22 16.02
CA ASP A 55 4.45 -18.99 16.94
C ASP A 55 4.45 -17.57 17.55
N GLY A 56 3.42 -16.76 17.28
CA GLY A 56 3.32 -15.39 17.76
C GLY A 56 4.03 -14.34 16.88
N THR A 57 4.70 -14.75 15.82
CA THR A 57 5.39 -13.84 14.91
C THR A 57 4.39 -12.95 14.16
N PRO A 58 4.55 -11.62 14.13
CA PRO A 58 3.66 -10.75 13.37
C PRO A 58 3.85 -10.97 11.87
N HIS A 59 2.75 -11.02 11.16
CA HIS A 59 2.77 -11.26 9.72
C HIS A 59 2.03 -10.19 8.91
N VAL A 60 0.95 -9.62 9.42
CA VAL A 60 0.21 -8.52 8.79
C VAL A 60 -0.21 -7.50 9.84
N CYS A 61 -0.18 -6.21 9.49
CA CYS A 61 -0.88 -5.17 10.22
C CYS A 61 -1.82 -4.43 9.27
N TRP A 62 -3.09 -4.28 9.67
CA TRP A 62 -4.11 -3.57 8.90
C TRP A 62 -4.42 -2.19 9.49
N GLY A 63 -4.83 -1.28 8.60
CA GLY A 63 -5.41 0.00 8.99
C GLY A 63 -4.45 0.96 9.68
N MET A 64 -3.12 0.82 9.48
CA MET A 64 -2.15 1.65 10.19
C MET A 64 -2.37 3.16 10.03
N HIS A 65 -2.93 3.60 8.92
CA HIS A 65 -3.27 5.00 8.69
C HIS A 65 -4.35 5.54 9.63
N LEU A 66 -5.08 4.67 10.33
CA LEU A 66 -6.13 5.07 11.29
C LEU A 66 -5.56 5.37 12.68
N PHE A 67 -4.40 4.83 13.03
CA PHE A 67 -3.84 4.93 14.38
C PHE A 67 -2.37 5.36 14.45
N ASP A 68 -1.68 5.52 13.31
CA ASP A 68 -0.31 6.04 13.26
C ASP A 68 -0.22 7.23 12.29
N GLU A 69 0.18 8.38 12.82
CA GLU A 69 0.21 9.64 12.07
C GLU A 69 1.17 9.60 10.87
N ARG A 70 2.26 8.83 10.96
CA ARG A 70 3.23 8.70 9.84
C ARG A 70 2.61 7.97 8.66
N PHE A 71 1.82 6.94 8.91
CA PHE A 71 1.08 6.24 7.86
C PHE A 71 -0.10 7.07 7.34
N LYS A 72 -0.74 7.84 8.19
CA LYS A 72 -1.76 8.80 7.75
C LYS A 72 -1.17 9.86 6.80
N ILE A 73 -0.02 10.44 7.15
CA ILE A 73 0.72 11.36 6.26
C ILE A 73 1.11 10.66 4.95
N LEU A 74 1.58 9.40 5.02
CA LEU A 74 1.96 8.64 3.84
C LEU A 74 0.80 8.47 2.86
N THR A 75 -0.41 8.14 3.35
CA THR A 75 -1.59 7.97 2.47
C THR A 75 -2.03 9.26 1.78
N GLN A 76 -1.65 10.41 2.32
CA GLN A 76 -1.92 11.73 1.74
C GLN A 76 -0.72 12.31 0.98
N HIS A 77 0.38 11.56 0.91
CA HIS A 77 1.62 12.07 0.33
C HIS A 77 1.47 12.29 -1.18
N PRO A 78 1.82 13.49 -1.71
CA PRO A 78 1.64 13.80 -3.13
C PRO A 78 2.31 12.82 -4.09
N LYS A 79 3.44 12.23 -3.70
CA LYS A 79 4.15 11.21 -4.51
C LYS A 79 3.33 9.92 -4.72
N LEU A 80 2.34 9.65 -3.88
CA LEU A 80 1.42 8.51 -4.01
C LEU A 80 0.07 8.97 -4.54
N LEU A 81 -0.48 10.02 -3.96
CA LEU A 81 -1.83 10.47 -4.23
C LEU A 81 -2.01 10.95 -5.68
N ARG A 82 -1.08 11.78 -6.18
CA ARG A 82 -1.19 12.38 -7.52
C ARG A 82 -1.18 11.35 -8.66
N PRO A 83 -0.26 10.38 -8.70
CA PRO A 83 -0.32 9.31 -9.69
C PRO A 83 -1.64 8.54 -9.69
N VAL A 84 -2.21 8.26 -8.52
CA VAL A 84 -3.47 7.53 -8.42
C VAL A 84 -4.64 8.38 -8.90
N GLU A 85 -4.73 9.64 -8.48
CA GLU A 85 -5.75 10.59 -8.98
C GLU A 85 -5.67 10.75 -10.50
N GLN A 86 -4.44 10.80 -11.06
CA GLN A 86 -4.21 10.89 -12.50
C GLN A 86 -4.70 9.66 -13.25
N LEU A 87 -4.40 8.46 -12.76
CA LEU A 87 -4.81 7.21 -13.41
C LEU A 87 -6.31 6.94 -13.30
N LEU A 88 -6.94 7.30 -12.17
CA LEU A 88 -8.37 7.13 -11.94
C LEU A 88 -9.21 8.30 -12.43
N GLU A 89 -8.57 9.42 -12.82
CA GLU A 89 -9.24 10.65 -13.26
C GLU A 89 -10.29 11.13 -12.25
N SER A 90 -9.98 10.96 -10.94
CA SER A 90 -10.93 11.20 -9.85
C SER A 90 -10.22 11.50 -8.55
N LYS A 91 -10.91 12.12 -7.61
CA LYS A 91 -10.55 12.13 -6.21
C LYS A 91 -10.69 10.73 -5.62
N VAL A 92 -9.81 10.40 -4.68
CA VAL A 92 -9.71 9.05 -4.12
C VAL A 92 -9.70 9.08 -2.60
N PHE A 93 -10.01 7.95 -2.00
CA PHE A 93 -9.86 7.69 -0.58
C PHE A 93 -9.11 6.37 -0.36
N VAL A 94 -8.57 6.19 0.83
CA VAL A 94 -7.93 4.93 1.21
C VAL A 94 -8.99 3.94 1.63
N HIS A 95 -9.18 2.90 0.84
CA HIS A 95 -10.08 1.80 1.19
C HIS A 95 -9.44 0.89 2.24
N GLN A 96 -8.19 0.49 2.02
CA GLN A 96 -7.43 -0.36 2.93
C GLN A 96 -5.94 0.04 2.93
N SER A 97 -5.30 -0.08 4.08
CA SER A 97 -3.85 -0.07 4.17
C SER A 97 -3.36 -1.27 4.96
N ARG A 98 -2.25 -1.87 4.54
CA ARG A 98 -1.66 -3.01 5.24
C ARG A 98 -0.14 -3.04 5.10
N ILE A 99 0.50 -3.58 6.11
CA ILE A 99 1.91 -3.99 6.08
C ILE A 99 1.92 -5.51 6.05
N ASN A 100 2.60 -6.08 5.08
CA ASN A 100 2.85 -7.52 5.01
C ASN A 100 4.32 -7.77 5.27
N ILE A 101 4.64 -8.60 6.25
CA ILE A 101 5.99 -9.10 6.46
C ILE A 101 6.05 -10.56 6.02
N LYS A 102 6.94 -10.86 5.10
CA LYS A 102 7.26 -12.24 4.72
C LYS A 102 8.48 -12.70 5.50
N GLN A 103 8.28 -13.67 6.34
CA GLN A 103 9.35 -14.36 7.05
C GLN A 103 9.57 -15.76 6.49
N ARG A 104 10.71 -16.36 6.84
CA ARG A 104 11.01 -17.75 6.53
C ARG A 104 9.92 -18.63 7.17
N ASN A 105 9.23 -19.44 6.44
CA ASN A 105 8.11 -20.29 6.89
C ASN A 105 6.80 -19.53 7.20
N GLY A 106 6.65 -18.27 6.77
CA GLY A 106 5.37 -17.55 6.90
C GLY A 106 4.27 -18.12 6.01
N SER A 107 3.04 -17.88 6.40
CA SER A 107 1.84 -18.32 5.67
C SER A 107 1.84 -17.87 4.22
N VAL A 108 1.38 -18.73 3.34
CA VAL A 108 1.18 -18.44 1.91
C VAL A 108 -0.17 -17.76 1.73
N VAL A 109 -0.19 -16.73 0.90
CA VAL A 109 -1.43 -16.11 0.44
C VAL A 109 -1.77 -16.74 -0.91
N GLU A 110 -2.91 -17.41 -0.97
CA GLU A 110 -3.41 -18.02 -2.21
C GLU A 110 -3.69 -16.96 -3.28
N TRP A 111 -3.61 -17.35 -4.54
CA TRP A 111 -3.93 -16.46 -5.66
C TRP A 111 -5.38 -15.99 -5.56
N HIS A 112 -5.57 -14.67 -5.56
CA HIS A 112 -6.89 -14.04 -5.42
C HIS A 112 -6.95 -12.72 -6.15
N GLN A 113 -8.15 -12.19 -6.26
CA GLN A 113 -8.42 -10.81 -6.67
C GLN A 113 -9.01 -10.06 -5.47
N ASP A 114 -8.35 -9.00 -5.04
CA ASP A 114 -8.83 -8.15 -3.93
C ASP A 114 -10.24 -7.61 -4.18
N PHE A 115 -10.52 -7.18 -5.42
CA PHE A 115 -11.84 -6.66 -5.79
C PHE A 115 -12.97 -7.66 -5.54
N GLY A 116 -12.74 -8.96 -5.74
CA GLY A 116 -13.77 -9.97 -5.46
C GLY A 116 -14.23 -9.97 -4.00
N THR A 117 -13.34 -9.68 -3.06
CA THR A 117 -13.67 -9.51 -1.64
C THR A 117 -14.34 -8.16 -1.40
N TYR A 118 -13.79 -7.08 -1.90
CA TYR A 118 -14.34 -5.74 -1.73
C TYR A 118 -15.75 -5.61 -2.29
N HIS A 119 -16.04 -6.25 -3.42
CA HIS A 119 -17.37 -6.29 -3.99
C HIS A 119 -18.37 -7.04 -3.10
N ARG A 120 -18.02 -8.26 -2.67
CA ARG A 120 -18.93 -9.14 -1.92
C ARG A 120 -19.13 -8.71 -0.47
N VAL A 121 -18.07 -8.20 0.19
CA VAL A 121 -18.09 -7.89 1.63
C VAL A 121 -18.35 -6.41 1.88
N ASP A 122 -17.68 -5.56 1.11
CA ASP A 122 -17.73 -4.11 1.33
C ASP A 122 -18.72 -3.40 0.41
N GLY A 123 -19.35 -4.13 -0.53
CA GLY A 123 -20.38 -3.59 -1.43
C GLY A 123 -19.85 -2.61 -2.48
N ILE A 124 -18.54 -2.66 -2.80
CA ILE A 124 -17.96 -1.80 -3.84
C ILE A 124 -18.49 -2.23 -5.20
N PRO A 125 -19.20 -1.35 -5.95
CA PRO A 125 -19.92 -1.75 -7.15
C PRO A 125 -19.02 -1.99 -8.36
N GLU A 126 -17.88 -1.28 -8.44
CA GLU A 126 -17.00 -1.27 -9.62
C GLU A 126 -15.53 -1.47 -9.23
N ALA A 127 -14.75 -2.15 -10.08
CA ALA A 127 -13.31 -2.36 -9.90
C ALA A 127 -12.50 -1.07 -10.22
N ARG A 128 -12.84 0.03 -9.57
CA ARG A 128 -12.14 1.33 -9.70
C ARG A 128 -11.22 1.57 -8.51
N GLY A 129 -10.15 0.81 -8.44
CA GLY A 129 -9.17 0.97 -7.37
C GLY A 129 -7.76 0.70 -7.87
N ILE A 130 -6.78 1.28 -7.21
CA ILE A 130 -5.35 1.06 -7.47
C ILE A 130 -4.70 0.59 -6.19
N MET A 131 -3.95 -0.50 -6.28
CA MET A 131 -3.09 -0.96 -5.21
C MET A 131 -1.70 -0.32 -5.37
N ILE A 132 -1.18 0.25 -4.29
CA ILE A 132 0.19 0.75 -4.23
C ILE A 132 1.00 -0.15 -3.31
N GLY A 133 2.06 -0.76 -3.86
CA GLY A 133 3.07 -1.47 -3.09
C GLY A 133 4.32 -0.60 -2.90
N ILE A 134 4.79 -0.43 -1.67
CA ILE A 134 6.07 0.23 -1.37
C ILE A 134 7.03 -0.87 -0.90
N PHE A 135 8.10 -1.05 -1.65
CA PHE A 135 9.14 -2.04 -1.37
C PHE A 135 10.40 -1.32 -0.91
N SER A 136 10.94 -1.71 0.23
CA SER A 136 12.09 -1.03 0.86
C SER A 136 13.46 -1.56 0.41
N ARG A 137 13.48 -2.56 -0.45
CA ARG A 137 14.71 -3.19 -0.97
C ARG A 137 14.71 -3.28 -2.47
#